data_e8703fc7efeb25423775e24d3583b795
#
_entry.id   e8703fc7efeb25423775e24d3583b795
#
_cell.length_a   1.000
_cell.length_b   1.000
_cell.length_c   1.000
_cell.angle_alpha   90.00
_cell.angle_beta   90.00
_cell.angle_gamma   90.00
#
_symmetry.space_group_name_H-M   'P 1'
#
loop_
_entity.id
_entity.type
_entity.pdbx_description
1 polymer ?
#
loop_
_entity_poly.entity_id
_entity_poly.type
_entity_poly.pdbx_seq_one_letter_code
_entity_poly.pdbx_strand_id
1 'polypeptide(L)'
;PDRAYDKRKREQREKDTADRFGVHEFHACGKDRALVELMTNPLHARKIQANVAAFARELGVSHAEAAIKLLCGEAAGVEVVPVLNVYTPRNRVVGGPVYLPGSGWTDVVATTAFEEWLDDTFPVLRDLDAAAETMLRGYAPNDPMRRAVHARHRTCIYPECNRPAEQCQLDHRIPYEDGGPTQADNLFPLCQHHHNMKTDRRAFYIPDPH
;
A
#
# COMPACT_ATOMS: atom_id res chain seq x y z
N PRO A 1 18.12 10.53 35.82
CA PRO A 1 17.53 9.80 34.71
C PRO A 1 17.73 8.32 34.98
N ASP A 2 16.62 7.63 35.13
CA ASP A 2 16.62 6.27 35.68
C ASP A 2 16.99 5.27 34.55
N ARG A 3 18.25 4.80 34.56
CA ARG A 3 18.75 3.80 33.60
C ARG A 3 17.89 2.53 33.56
N ALA A 4 17.23 2.19 34.67
CA ALA A 4 16.34 1.03 34.76
C ALA A 4 15.01 1.26 34.03
N TYR A 5 14.51 2.50 34.02
CA TYR A 5 13.33 2.90 33.27
C TYR A 5 13.60 2.86 31.76
N ASP A 6 14.72 3.41 31.32
CA ASP A 6 15.13 3.41 29.92
C ASP A 6 15.36 1.98 29.39
N LYS A 7 15.96 1.10 30.21
CA LYS A 7 16.16 -0.31 29.88
C LYS A 7 14.82 -1.03 29.71
N ARG A 8 13.87 -0.88 30.64
CA ARG A 8 12.53 -1.50 30.54
C ARG A 8 11.74 -1.01 29.33
N LYS A 9 11.84 0.29 29.02
CA LYS A 9 11.16 0.87 27.85
C LYS A 9 11.77 0.36 26.55
N ARG A 10 13.07 0.12 26.49
CA ARG A 10 13.77 -0.48 25.37
C ARG A 10 13.37 -1.96 25.19
N GLU A 11 13.41 -2.76 26.26
CA GLU A 11 12.99 -4.15 26.25
C GLU A 11 11.50 -4.28 25.84
N GLN A 12 10.65 -3.37 26.27
CA GLN A 12 9.25 -3.36 25.85
C GLN A 12 9.12 -3.04 24.36
N ARG A 13 9.85 -2.06 23.83
CA ARG A 13 9.86 -1.77 22.39
C ARG A 13 10.38 -2.94 21.56
N GLU A 14 11.44 -3.62 22.02
CA GLU A 14 11.95 -4.81 21.36
C GLU A 14 10.92 -5.94 21.31
N LYS A 15 10.15 -6.14 22.40
CA LYS A 15 9.03 -7.08 22.43
C LYS A 15 7.89 -6.68 21.53
N ASP A 16 7.57 -5.39 21.45
CA ASP A 16 6.47 -4.86 20.64
C ASP A 16 6.80 -4.89 19.14
N THR A 17 8.08 -4.93 18.77
CA THR A 17 8.54 -5.02 17.37
C THR A 17 8.87 -6.44 16.92
N ALA A 18 8.88 -7.43 17.84
CA ALA A 18 9.12 -8.81 17.48
C ALA A 18 7.99 -9.39 16.64
N ASP A 19 8.35 -10.18 15.63
CA ASP A 19 7.37 -10.94 14.84
C ASP A 19 6.59 -11.89 15.75
N ARG A 20 5.27 -11.92 15.61
CA ARG A 20 4.37 -12.74 16.43
C ARG A 20 3.37 -13.46 15.55
N PHE A 21 3.07 -14.69 15.94
CA PHE A 21 2.00 -15.47 15.35
C PHE A 21 0.98 -15.82 16.43
N GLY A 22 -0.28 -15.57 16.17
CA GLY A 22 -1.38 -15.87 17.08
C GLY A 22 -2.56 -16.51 16.36
N VAL A 23 -3.22 -17.42 17.07
CA VAL A 23 -4.50 -17.99 16.63
C VAL A 23 -5.52 -17.78 17.77
N HIS A 24 -6.61 -17.12 17.45
CA HIS A 24 -7.68 -16.81 18.38
C HIS A 24 -8.98 -17.45 17.90
N GLU A 25 -9.51 -18.38 18.66
CA GLU A 25 -10.78 -19.02 18.37
C GLU A 25 -11.93 -18.29 19.06
N PHE A 26 -13.04 -18.14 18.36
CA PHE A 26 -14.24 -17.53 18.93
C PHE A 26 -15.53 -18.06 18.28
N HIS A 27 -16.61 -18.06 19.06
CA HIS A 27 -17.93 -18.43 18.60
C HIS A 27 -18.75 -17.19 18.31
N ALA A 28 -19.16 -16.96 17.07
CA ALA A 28 -19.99 -15.83 16.68
C ALA A 28 -21.21 -16.30 15.88
N CYS A 29 -22.38 -15.90 16.33
CA CYS A 29 -23.66 -16.18 15.65
C CYS A 29 -23.87 -17.68 15.30
N GLY A 30 -23.53 -18.58 16.20
CA GLY A 30 -23.67 -20.04 16.00
C GLY A 30 -22.71 -20.66 14.99
N LYS A 31 -21.62 -19.96 14.63
CA LYS A 31 -20.54 -20.45 13.78
C LYS A 31 -19.20 -20.32 14.50
N ASP A 32 -18.44 -21.40 14.46
CA ASP A 32 -17.07 -21.41 14.94
C ASP A 32 -16.21 -20.63 13.95
N ARG A 33 -15.38 -19.73 14.48
CA ARG A 33 -14.45 -18.92 13.70
C ARG A 33 -13.12 -18.84 14.43
N ALA A 34 -12.06 -18.66 13.65
CA ALA A 34 -10.75 -18.36 14.17
C ALA A 34 -10.17 -17.12 13.45
N LEU A 35 -9.44 -16.31 14.20
CA LEU A 35 -8.60 -15.25 13.68
C LEU A 35 -7.16 -15.75 13.71
N VAL A 36 -6.51 -15.75 12.57
CA VAL A 36 -5.05 -15.95 12.47
C VAL A 36 -4.42 -14.57 12.34
N GLU A 37 -3.56 -14.22 13.28
CA GLU A 37 -2.87 -12.94 13.34
C GLU A 37 -1.38 -13.14 13.18
N LEU A 38 -0.77 -12.37 12.29
CA LEU A 38 0.66 -12.30 12.09
C LEU A 38 1.12 -10.85 12.24
N MET A 39 1.88 -10.58 13.29
CA MET A 39 2.55 -9.30 13.49
C MET A 39 3.98 -9.41 12.98
N THR A 40 4.34 -8.54 12.05
CA THR A 40 5.67 -8.51 11.43
C THR A 40 6.03 -7.10 10.99
N ASN A 41 7.25 -6.89 10.52
CA ASN A 41 7.65 -5.58 10.01
C ASN A 41 6.87 -5.20 8.73
N PRO A 42 6.76 -3.89 8.40
CA PRO A 42 5.96 -3.41 7.27
C PRO A 42 6.36 -4.00 5.92
N LEU A 43 7.64 -4.27 5.69
CA LEU A 43 8.08 -4.88 4.43
C LEU A 43 7.57 -6.32 4.28
N HIS A 44 7.70 -7.14 5.33
CA HIS A 44 7.17 -8.51 5.33
C HIS A 44 5.66 -8.52 5.16
N ALA A 45 4.94 -7.64 5.86
CA ALA A 45 3.48 -7.52 5.71
C ALA A 45 3.08 -7.23 4.26
N ARG A 46 3.81 -6.35 3.56
CA ARG A 46 3.56 -6.05 2.14
C ARG A 46 3.93 -7.21 1.21
N LYS A 47 5.04 -7.90 1.46
CA LYS A 47 5.39 -9.12 0.71
C LYS A 47 4.30 -10.20 0.86
N ILE A 48 3.80 -10.42 2.07
CA ILE A 48 2.70 -11.36 2.32
C ILE A 48 1.45 -10.95 1.53
N GLN A 49 1.04 -9.69 1.60
CA GLN A 49 -0.11 -9.20 0.84
C GLN A 49 0.07 -9.35 -0.67
N ALA A 50 1.27 -9.07 -1.20
CA ALA A 50 1.58 -9.20 -2.61
C ALA A 50 1.51 -10.67 -3.07
N ASN A 51 2.04 -11.59 -2.27
CA ASN A 51 1.95 -13.03 -2.53
C ASN A 51 0.50 -13.52 -2.52
N VAL A 52 -0.27 -13.19 -1.48
CA VAL A 52 -1.70 -13.55 -1.39
C VAL A 52 -2.46 -13.01 -2.60
N ALA A 53 -2.24 -11.76 -2.99
CA ALA A 53 -2.91 -11.16 -4.15
C ALA A 53 -2.52 -11.84 -5.47
N ALA A 54 -1.25 -12.22 -5.64
CA ALA A 54 -0.78 -12.94 -6.81
C ALA A 54 -1.42 -14.34 -6.89
N PHE A 55 -1.46 -15.04 -5.77
CA PHE A 55 -2.08 -16.36 -5.65
C PHE A 55 -3.58 -16.32 -5.90
N ALA A 56 -4.29 -15.34 -5.36
CA ALA A 56 -5.72 -15.13 -5.57
C ALA A 56 -6.05 -14.94 -7.06
N ARG A 57 -5.23 -14.19 -7.78
CA ARG A 57 -5.39 -13.98 -9.23
C ARG A 57 -5.18 -15.27 -10.02
N GLU A 58 -4.13 -16.00 -9.71
CA GLU A 58 -3.78 -17.24 -10.42
C GLU A 58 -4.86 -18.32 -10.25
N LEU A 59 -5.37 -18.45 -9.03
CA LEU A 59 -6.41 -19.45 -8.71
C LEU A 59 -7.85 -18.97 -8.98
N GLY A 60 -8.06 -17.68 -9.26
CA GLY A 60 -9.40 -17.12 -9.43
C GLY A 60 -10.26 -17.14 -8.14
N VAL A 61 -9.61 -17.03 -6.96
CA VAL A 61 -10.26 -17.11 -5.65
C VAL A 61 -10.18 -15.79 -4.89
N SER A 62 -10.86 -15.71 -3.74
CA SER A 62 -10.73 -14.55 -2.85
C SER A 62 -9.35 -14.51 -2.17
N HIS A 63 -8.92 -13.31 -1.73
CA HIS A 63 -7.69 -13.15 -0.95
C HIS A 63 -7.68 -13.98 0.34
N ALA A 64 -8.84 -14.11 1.00
CA ALA A 64 -8.95 -14.93 2.21
C ALA A 64 -8.73 -16.42 1.92
N GLU A 65 -9.34 -16.94 0.85
CA GLU A 65 -9.16 -18.32 0.43
C GLU A 65 -7.71 -18.59 -0.02
N ALA A 66 -7.13 -17.66 -0.79
CA ALA A 66 -5.73 -17.77 -1.21
C ALA A 66 -4.77 -17.79 -0.01
N ALA A 67 -5.00 -16.93 0.99
CA ALA A 67 -4.21 -16.92 2.23
C ALA A 67 -4.34 -18.23 3.00
N ILE A 68 -5.54 -18.80 3.13
CA ILE A 68 -5.77 -20.09 3.77
C ILE A 68 -4.99 -21.19 3.05
N LYS A 69 -5.11 -21.28 1.71
CA LYS A 69 -4.40 -22.29 0.90
C LYS A 69 -2.88 -22.18 1.06
N LEU A 70 -2.32 -20.95 1.07
CA LEU A 70 -0.89 -20.72 1.29
C LEU A 70 -0.46 -21.19 2.68
N LEU A 71 -1.20 -20.83 3.72
CA LEU A 71 -0.85 -21.17 5.12
C LEU A 71 -1.08 -22.64 5.43
N CYS A 72 -2.04 -23.30 4.79
CA CYS A 72 -2.31 -24.73 4.96
C CYS A 72 -1.42 -25.65 4.09
N GLY A 73 -0.52 -25.08 3.28
CA GLY A 73 0.34 -25.85 2.39
C GLY A 73 -0.36 -26.45 1.17
N GLU A 74 -1.57 -25.95 0.83
CA GLU A 74 -2.38 -26.40 -0.32
C GLU A 74 -1.96 -25.70 -1.63
N ALA A 75 -0.84 -24.98 -1.60
CA ALA A 75 -0.37 -24.15 -2.71
C ALA A 75 0.75 -24.81 -3.55
N ALA A 76 1.03 -26.09 -3.32
CA ALA A 76 2.09 -26.81 -4.03
C ALA A 76 1.86 -26.83 -5.54
N GLY A 77 2.91 -26.47 -6.30
CA GLY A 77 2.86 -26.48 -7.77
C GLY A 77 2.26 -25.22 -8.41
N VAL A 78 1.85 -24.22 -7.64
CA VAL A 78 1.42 -22.92 -8.16
C VAL A 78 2.58 -21.94 -8.08
N GLU A 79 3.07 -21.50 -9.22
CA GLU A 79 4.09 -20.47 -9.32
C GLU A 79 3.43 -19.09 -9.49
N VAL A 80 3.79 -18.13 -8.64
CA VAL A 80 3.25 -16.77 -8.70
C VAL A 80 4.38 -15.74 -8.68
N VAL A 81 4.17 -14.64 -9.38
CA VAL A 81 5.08 -13.48 -9.35
C VAL A 81 4.39 -12.34 -8.59
N PRO A 82 4.71 -12.13 -7.31
CA PRO A 82 4.15 -11.02 -6.54
C PRO A 82 4.73 -9.69 -7.04
N VAL A 83 3.89 -8.66 -7.05
CA VAL A 83 4.31 -7.28 -7.38
C VAL A 83 4.24 -6.42 -6.13
N LEU A 84 5.38 -5.96 -5.68
CA LEU A 84 5.52 -5.01 -4.59
C LEU A 84 5.94 -3.65 -5.14
N ASN A 85 5.06 -2.65 -5.01
CA ASN A 85 5.41 -1.27 -5.34
C ASN A 85 6.10 -0.62 -4.15
N VAL A 86 7.25 0.00 -4.39
CA VAL A 86 8.02 0.76 -3.41
C VAL A 86 8.37 2.10 -4.02
N TYR A 87 8.15 3.20 -3.30
CA TYR A 87 8.47 4.54 -3.77
C TYR A 87 9.69 5.07 -3.04
N THR A 88 10.61 5.66 -3.77
CA THR A 88 11.82 6.26 -3.21
C THR A 88 12.04 7.66 -3.77
N PRO A 89 12.63 8.58 -3.01
CA PRO A 89 13.15 9.82 -3.59
C PRO A 89 14.20 9.51 -4.68
N ARG A 90 14.27 10.32 -5.72
CA ARG A 90 15.26 10.14 -6.81
C ARG A 90 16.69 10.15 -6.30
N ASN A 91 16.99 10.95 -5.28
CA ASN A 91 18.29 11.09 -4.65
C ASN A 91 18.47 10.24 -3.40
N ARG A 92 17.69 9.16 -3.25
CA ARG A 92 17.82 8.25 -2.12
C ARG A 92 19.24 7.66 -2.07
N VAL A 93 19.84 7.70 -0.91
CA VAL A 93 21.10 7.01 -0.61
C VAL A 93 20.81 5.60 -0.06
N VAL A 94 21.79 4.70 -0.18
CA VAL A 94 21.72 3.37 0.43
C VAL A 94 21.46 3.52 1.94
N GLY A 95 20.56 2.70 2.49
CA GLY A 95 20.11 2.83 3.88
C GLY A 95 19.12 3.96 4.17
N GLY A 96 18.79 4.79 3.17
CA GLY A 96 17.72 5.78 3.30
C GLY A 96 16.33 5.13 3.28
N PRO A 97 15.32 5.75 3.94
CA PRO A 97 13.98 5.17 4.00
C PRO A 97 13.31 5.06 2.63
N VAL A 98 12.42 4.08 2.50
CA VAL A 98 11.54 3.92 1.35
C VAL A 98 10.09 4.03 1.80
N TYR A 99 9.20 4.43 0.90
CA TYR A 99 7.78 4.48 1.19
C TYR A 99 7.09 3.20 0.72
N LEU A 100 6.44 2.52 1.64
CA LEU A 100 5.61 1.34 1.39
C LEU A 100 4.13 1.75 1.39
N PRO A 101 3.43 1.64 0.26
CA PRO A 101 2.01 1.98 0.16
C PRO A 101 1.18 1.34 1.27
N GLY A 102 0.40 2.18 1.98
CA GLY A 102 -0.44 1.76 3.10
C GLY A 102 0.29 1.43 4.41
N SER A 103 1.63 1.51 4.45
CA SER A 103 2.43 1.34 5.68
C SER A 103 3.22 2.61 6.03
N GLY A 104 3.50 3.48 5.04
CA GLY A 104 4.26 4.70 5.25
C GLY A 104 5.76 4.54 4.99
N TRP A 105 6.56 5.46 5.52
CA TRP A 105 8.01 5.41 5.43
C TRP A 105 8.58 4.32 6.33
N THR A 106 9.56 3.59 5.82
CA THR A 106 10.27 2.57 6.61
C THR A 106 11.09 3.18 7.73
N ASP A 107 11.12 2.49 8.87
CA ASP A 107 12.12 2.70 9.92
C ASP A 107 13.46 2.02 9.56
N VAL A 108 14.41 2.09 10.46
CA VAL A 108 15.75 1.50 10.24
C VAL A 108 15.68 -0.02 10.00
N VAL A 109 14.86 -0.73 10.77
CA VAL A 109 14.75 -2.20 10.68
C VAL A 109 14.14 -2.61 9.34
N ALA A 110 13.03 -1.99 8.96
CA ALA A 110 12.36 -2.26 7.68
C ALA A 110 13.22 -1.81 6.49
N THR A 111 14.00 -0.74 6.64
CA THR A 111 14.94 -0.28 5.60
C THR A 111 16.07 -1.30 5.40
N THR A 112 16.66 -1.81 6.48
CA THR A 112 17.69 -2.86 6.39
C THR A 112 17.16 -4.12 5.71
N ALA A 113 15.98 -4.60 6.12
CA ALA A 113 15.33 -5.74 5.49
C ALA A 113 14.98 -5.50 4.01
N PHE A 114 14.70 -4.26 3.62
CA PHE A 114 14.50 -3.88 2.22
C PHE A 114 15.80 -3.95 1.42
N GLU A 115 16.91 -3.46 1.95
CA GLU A 115 18.22 -3.52 1.28
C GLU A 115 18.66 -4.97 1.08
N GLU A 116 18.57 -5.81 2.11
CA GLU A 116 18.88 -7.24 2.02
C GLU A 116 18.02 -7.94 0.96
N TRP A 117 16.72 -7.62 0.91
CA TRP A 117 15.83 -8.17 -0.12
C TRP A 117 16.17 -7.66 -1.52
N LEU A 118 16.64 -6.42 -1.64
CA LEU A 118 16.97 -5.80 -2.93
C LEU A 118 18.20 -6.47 -3.57
N ASP A 119 19.16 -6.92 -2.76
CA ASP A 119 20.37 -7.59 -3.23
C ASP A 119 20.05 -8.93 -3.97
N ASP A 120 18.95 -9.58 -3.58
CA ASP A 120 18.47 -10.83 -4.19
C ASP A 120 17.41 -10.60 -5.29
N THR A 121 17.12 -9.34 -5.64
CA THR A 121 15.98 -9.01 -6.49
C THR A 121 16.42 -8.12 -7.65
N PHE A 122 15.84 -8.32 -8.84
CA PHE A 122 16.00 -7.44 -9.98
C PHE A 122 14.81 -6.49 -10.11
N PRO A 123 14.81 -5.32 -9.45
CA PRO A 123 13.68 -4.41 -9.47
C PRO A 123 13.53 -3.72 -10.82
N VAL A 124 12.28 -3.48 -11.23
CA VAL A 124 11.99 -2.61 -12.37
C VAL A 124 11.90 -1.18 -11.89
N LEU A 125 12.90 -0.36 -12.22
CA LEU A 125 12.91 1.06 -11.89
C LEU A 125 12.06 1.86 -12.89
N ARG A 126 11.28 2.81 -12.41
CA ARG A 126 10.46 3.70 -13.23
C ARG A 126 10.61 5.14 -12.75
N ASP A 127 10.85 6.04 -13.72
CA ASP A 127 10.84 7.48 -13.46
C ASP A 127 9.39 7.97 -13.44
N LEU A 128 8.92 8.35 -12.26
CA LEU A 128 7.55 8.82 -12.07
C LEU A 128 7.40 10.32 -12.37
N ASP A 129 8.47 11.10 -12.32
CA ASP A 129 8.42 12.53 -12.65
C ASP A 129 8.10 12.70 -14.14
N ALA A 130 8.81 11.95 -15.01
CA ALA A 130 8.52 11.94 -16.44
C ALA A 130 7.09 11.47 -16.76
N ALA A 131 6.58 10.49 -16.00
CA ALA A 131 5.20 10.03 -16.14
C ALA A 131 4.17 11.09 -15.71
N ALA A 132 4.49 11.89 -14.69
CA ALA A 132 3.64 12.96 -14.20
C ALA A 132 3.50 14.13 -15.19
N GLU A 133 4.54 14.40 -15.97
CA GLU A 133 4.53 15.47 -17.00
C GLU A 133 3.73 15.08 -18.25
N THR A 134 3.40 13.80 -18.42
CA THR A 134 2.70 13.31 -19.60
C THR A 134 1.22 13.69 -19.56
N MET A 135 0.69 14.17 -20.71
CA MET A 135 -0.73 14.38 -20.92
C MET A 135 -1.30 13.30 -21.85
N LEU A 136 -2.40 12.67 -21.45
CA LEU A 136 -3.10 11.67 -22.25
C LEU A 136 -4.35 12.25 -22.91
N ARG A 137 -4.67 11.77 -24.11
CA ARG A 137 -5.87 12.18 -24.85
C ARG A 137 -7.14 11.47 -24.38
N GLY A 138 -7.02 10.34 -23.67
CA GLY A 138 -8.15 9.55 -23.20
C GLY A 138 -8.54 9.88 -21.76
N TYR A 139 -9.73 9.48 -21.35
CA TYR A 139 -10.25 9.66 -19.99
C TYR A 139 -9.43 8.89 -18.93
N ALA A 140 -9.05 7.65 -19.24
CA ALA A 140 -8.39 6.79 -18.26
C ALA A 140 -6.88 7.04 -18.23
N PRO A 141 -6.29 7.28 -17.03
CA PRO A 141 -4.84 7.34 -16.88
C PRO A 141 -4.20 5.97 -17.11
N ASN A 142 -3.01 5.96 -17.71
CA ASN A 142 -2.18 4.76 -17.85
C ASN A 142 -1.49 4.38 -16.52
N ASP A 143 -0.88 3.20 -16.46
CA ASP A 143 -0.22 2.71 -15.25
C ASP A 143 0.91 3.60 -14.74
N PRO A 144 1.83 4.14 -15.57
CA PRO A 144 2.86 5.06 -15.09
C PRO A 144 2.27 6.30 -14.42
N MET A 145 1.26 6.92 -15.03
CA MET A 145 0.58 8.10 -14.48
C MET A 145 -0.15 7.77 -13.17
N ARG A 146 -0.86 6.63 -13.09
CA ARG A 146 -1.48 6.16 -11.84
C ARG A 146 -0.46 6.07 -10.72
N ARG A 147 0.70 5.46 -10.97
CA ARG A 147 1.78 5.31 -9.99
C ARG A 147 2.34 6.67 -9.55
N ALA A 148 2.49 7.62 -10.49
CA ALA A 148 2.95 8.97 -10.17
C ALA A 148 1.96 9.69 -9.23
N VAL A 149 0.66 9.60 -9.50
CA VAL A 149 -0.38 10.19 -8.64
C VAL A 149 -0.42 9.51 -7.27
N HIS A 150 -0.33 8.18 -7.21
CA HIS A 150 -0.29 7.43 -5.94
C HIS A 150 0.95 7.78 -5.09
N ALA A 151 2.12 7.91 -5.72
CA ALA A 151 3.35 8.32 -5.03
C ALA A 151 3.26 9.73 -4.45
N ARG A 152 2.62 10.65 -5.19
CA ARG A 152 2.45 12.05 -4.78
C ARG A 152 1.50 12.19 -3.58
N HIS A 153 0.34 11.56 -3.65
CA HIS A 153 -0.73 11.77 -2.67
C HIS A 153 -0.77 10.73 -1.55
N ARG A 154 -0.29 9.50 -1.77
CA ARG A 154 -0.18 8.40 -0.81
C ARG A 154 -1.50 7.90 -0.21
N THR A 155 -2.44 8.79 0.05
CA THR A 155 -3.78 8.49 0.59
C THR A 155 -4.86 9.23 -0.19
N CYS A 156 -6.11 8.89 0.09
CA CYS A 156 -7.27 9.69 -0.33
C CYS A 156 -7.05 11.15 0.07
N ILE A 157 -7.32 12.09 -0.86
CA ILE A 157 -7.10 13.53 -0.60
C ILE A 157 -8.17 14.17 0.30
N TYR A 158 -9.25 13.45 0.62
CA TYR A 158 -10.26 13.97 1.53
C TYR A 158 -9.65 14.16 2.93
N PRO A 159 -9.88 15.29 3.60
CA PRO A 159 -9.33 15.58 4.92
C PRO A 159 -9.52 14.40 5.88
N GLU A 160 -8.47 14.08 6.64
CA GLU A 160 -8.44 13.00 7.66
C GLU A 160 -8.68 11.58 7.14
N CYS A 161 -8.76 11.37 5.82
CA CYS A 161 -8.94 10.05 5.24
C CYS A 161 -7.59 9.36 4.99
N ASN A 162 -7.33 8.28 5.70
CA ASN A 162 -6.10 7.51 5.61
C ASN A 162 -6.17 6.31 4.63
N ARG A 163 -7.20 6.25 3.74
CA ARG A 163 -7.31 5.18 2.76
C ARG A 163 -6.13 5.27 1.79
N PRO A 164 -5.32 4.20 1.62
CA PRO A 164 -4.21 4.20 0.67
C PRO A 164 -4.65 4.59 -0.74
N ALA A 165 -3.83 5.40 -1.43
CA ALA A 165 -4.14 5.90 -2.77
C ALA A 165 -4.38 4.78 -3.79
N GLU A 166 -3.68 3.64 -3.66
CA GLU A 166 -3.83 2.46 -4.50
C GLU A 166 -5.22 1.80 -4.40
N GLN A 167 -5.95 2.07 -3.32
CA GLN A 167 -7.33 1.61 -3.10
C GLN A 167 -8.36 2.69 -3.46
N CYS A 168 -7.91 3.78 -4.05
CA CYS A 168 -8.72 4.91 -4.46
C CYS A 168 -8.94 4.93 -5.97
N GLN A 169 -10.04 5.55 -6.38
CA GLN A 169 -10.25 5.94 -7.77
C GLN A 169 -9.47 7.25 -8.02
N LEU A 170 -8.90 7.39 -9.22
CA LEU A 170 -8.31 8.65 -9.65
C LEU A 170 -9.38 9.51 -10.30
N ASP A 171 -9.67 10.62 -9.66
CA ASP A 171 -10.70 11.55 -10.03
C ASP A 171 -10.11 12.83 -10.65
N HIS A 172 -10.74 13.33 -11.72
CA HIS A 172 -10.32 14.58 -12.37
C HIS A 172 -10.76 15.79 -11.52
N ARG A 173 -9.82 16.66 -11.16
CA ARG A 173 -10.13 17.93 -10.47
C ARG A 173 -11.01 18.82 -11.32
N ILE A 174 -10.57 19.09 -12.55
CA ILE A 174 -11.40 19.68 -13.60
C ILE A 174 -12.01 18.49 -14.34
N PRO A 175 -13.34 18.32 -14.35
CA PRO A 175 -13.98 17.19 -14.99
C PRO A 175 -13.54 17.01 -16.44
N TYR A 176 -13.37 15.77 -16.88
CA TYR A 176 -12.97 15.48 -18.26
C TYR A 176 -14.00 15.97 -19.27
N GLU A 177 -15.28 15.92 -18.93
CA GLU A 177 -16.40 16.46 -19.74
C GLU A 177 -16.35 17.98 -19.90
N ASP A 178 -15.73 18.68 -18.94
CA ASP A 178 -15.51 20.13 -18.96
C ASP A 178 -14.15 20.51 -19.61
N GLY A 179 -13.49 19.53 -20.27
CA GLY A 179 -12.21 19.74 -20.95
C GLY A 179 -10.99 19.58 -20.04
N GLY A 180 -11.14 19.05 -18.83
CA GLY A 180 -10.03 18.77 -17.92
C GLY A 180 -9.08 17.71 -18.50
N PRO A 181 -7.76 17.96 -18.50
CA PRO A 181 -6.80 17.02 -19.07
C PRO A 181 -6.63 15.76 -18.19
N THR A 182 -6.37 14.62 -18.84
CA THR A 182 -5.86 13.44 -18.15
C THR A 182 -4.34 13.57 -18.00
N GLN A 183 -3.95 14.19 -16.91
CA GLN A 183 -2.58 14.50 -16.51
C GLN A 183 -2.47 14.37 -14.98
N ALA A 184 -1.29 14.02 -14.46
CA ALA A 184 -1.13 13.78 -13.02
C ALA A 184 -1.53 14.97 -12.13
N ASP A 185 -1.35 16.20 -12.61
CA ASP A 185 -1.70 17.42 -11.88
C ASP A 185 -3.22 17.68 -11.80
N ASN A 186 -3.99 17.03 -12.67
CA ASN A 186 -5.45 17.11 -12.67
C ASN A 186 -6.11 15.85 -12.08
N LEU A 187 -5.32 14.88 -11.57
CA LEU A 187 -5.82 13.61 -11.04
C LEU A 187 -5.54 13.49 -9.55
N PHE A 188 -6.56 13.11 -8.79
CA PHE A 188 -6.48 12.99 -7.34
C PHE A 188 -7.11 11.68 -6.85
N PRO A 189 -6.49 10.97 -5.89
CA PRO A 189 -7.06 9.75 -5.35
C PRO A 189 -8.23 10.06 -4.40
N LEU A 190 -9.39 9.52 -4.69
CA LEU A 190 -10.56 9.54 -3.84
C LEU A 190 -11.02 8.10 -3.54
N CYS A 191 -11.18 7.76 -2.28
CA CYS A 191 -11.78 6.47 -1.95
C CYS A 191 -13.24 6.43 -2.42
N GLN A 192 -13.81 5.22 -2.57
CA GLN A 192 -15.17 5.05 -3.09
C GLN A 192 -16.20 5.93 -2.38
N HIS A 193 -16.10 6.05 -1.05
CA HIS A 193 -17.01 6.89 -0.24
C HIS A 193 -16.90 8.37 -0.65
N HIS A 194 -15.69 8.92 -0.68
CA HIS A 194 -15.47 10.35 -0.98
C HIS A 194 -15.65 10.68 -2.45
N HIS A 195 -15.36 9.73 -3.35
CA HIS A 195 -15.70 9.87 -4.77
C HIS A 195 -17.23 9.98 -4.95
N ASN A 196 -18.01 9.12 -4.29
CA ASN A 196 -19.47 9.20 -4.33
C ASN A 196 -19.99 10.52 -3.75
N MET A 197 -19.43 11.01 -2.64
CA MET A 197 -19.81 12.31 -2.08
C MET A 197 -19.61 13.45 -3.07
N LYS A 198 -18.52 13.45 -3.84
CA LYS A 198 -18.28 14.43 -4.91
C LYS A 198 -19.29 14.26 -6.03
N THR A 199 -19.50 13.03 -6.54
CA THR A 199 -20.44 12.73 -7.62
C THR A 199 -21.89 13.13 -7.26
N ASP A 200 -22.30 12.87 -6.02
CA ASP A 200 -23.62 13.25 -5.48
C ASP A 200 -23.71 14.75 -5.15
N ARG A 201 -22.65 15.53 -5.40
CA ARG A 201 -22.57 16.95 -5.06
C ARG A 201 -22.79 17.26 -3.58
N ARG A 202 -22.46 16.32 -2.68
CA ARG A 202 -22.54 16.49 -1.23
C ARG A 202 -21.29 17.12 -0.63
N ALA A 203 -20.18 17.07 -1.36
CA ALA A 203 -18.93 17.70 -0.97
C ALA A 203 -18.25 18.31 -2.19
N PHE A 204 -17.73 19.51 -2.00
CA PHE A 204 -16.86 20.18 -2.95
C PHE A 204 -15.54 20.42 -2.25
N TYR A 205 -14.44 20.00 -2.86
CA TYR A 205 -13.11 20.34 -2.37
C TYR A 205 -12.25 20.80 -3.54
N ILE A 206 -11.54 21.86 -3.27
CA ILE A 206 -10.54 22.40 -4.16
C ILE A 206 -9.21 22.02 -3.49
N PRO A 207 -8.44 21.07 -4.05
CA PRO A 207 -7.12 20.78 -3.50
C PRO A 207 -6.28 22.04 -3.50
N ASP A 208 -5.54 22.26 -2.41
CA ASP A 208 -4.57 23.32 -2.34
C ASP A 208 -3.54 23.11 -3.47
N PRO A 209 -3.22 24.11 -4.28
CA PRO A 209 -2.27 23.98 -5.37
C PRO A 209 -0.80 23.83 -4.92
N HIS A 210 -0.51 23.83 -3.61
CA HIS A 210 0.85 23.75 -3.05
C HIS A 210 1.22 22.39 -2.49
#